data_57667deb07723d1409e01d794f7dd016
#
_entry.id   57667deb07723d1409e01d794f7dd016
#
_cell.length_a   1.000
_cell.length_b   1.000
_cell.length_c   1.000
_cell.angle_alpha   90.00
_cell.angle_beta   90.00
_cell.angle_gamma   90.00
#
_symmetry.space_group_name_H-M   'P 1'
#
loop_
_entity.id
_entity.type
_entity.pdbx_description
1 polymer ?
#
loop_
_entity_poly.entity_id
_entity_poly.type
_entity_poly.pdbx_seq_one_letter_code
_entity_poly.pdbx_strand_id
1 'polypeptide(L)'
;SKRRSQTRRSDTDPQMDVRFLGGAREVGRSALLINDSLLLDFGLLTGNPPQFPVETPDPDAVVVSHGHLDHVGTVPSLLSGDRRPPIHWTPPTYELALTLARDTLKLHGGSYNCPFTENDVKRVTEVSETHGYQEPFEAAGHEVTFSNAGHIPGSAHVLIDESGRSPAGSRTQSGDDGDTRLLYTADFHTDGQRLLSGSTARPDADVVVCESTYADVSRGRRRETERRFARELRETVHRGGTVVVPAFAVGRTQEAMLVCAAHDIDCYVDGMGVDVAKRLRDVDGFLRDPAAFRAAMGNARFVTGGRGQKKRIAEQNTVIITTSGMLTGGPAMTYVPAIRGDPTNLVAFVGHQVAGTPGRDLLERGRATFDGRTLPVAARTASFDFSAHADRDGLRSFLDAYRDARVFAVHGDATERFAADLRADGYDATAPSAGETHTI
;
A
#
# COMPACT_ATOMS: atom_id res chain seq x y z
N SER A 1 -29.24 -30.15 -45.46
CA SER A 1 -29.89 -29.09 -44.70
C SER A 1 -29.91 -29.47 -43.22
N LYS A 2 -28.84 -29.10 -42.48
CA LYS A 2 -28.82 -29.17 -41.01
C LYS A 2 -28.83 -27.73 -40.49
N ARG A 3 -29.96 -27.29 -39.96
CA ARG A 3 -30.10 -26.06 -39.21
C ARG A 3 -29.30 -26.21 -37.89
N ARG A 4 -28.25 -25.40 -37.72
CA ARG A 4 -27.63 -25.16 -36.43
C ARG A 4 -28.63 -24.33 -35.62
N SER A 5 -29.15 -24.88 -34.54
CA SER A 5 -29.87 -24.16 -33.51
C SER A 5 -28.84 -23.24 -32.78
N GLN A 6 -28.97 -21.96 -33.01
CA GLN A 6 -28.41 -20.98 -32.08
C GLN A 6 -29.23 -21.07 -30.79
N THR A 7 -28.68 -21.67 -29.77
CA THR A 7 -29.15 -21.51 -28.40
C THR A 7 -28.99 -20.03 -28.03
N ARG A 8 -30.13 -19.33 -27.91
CA ARG A 8 -30.16 -18.02 -27.22
C ARG A 8 -29.69 -18.27 -25.79
N ARG A 9 -28.60 -17.60 -25.37
CA ARG A 9 -28.28 -17.43 -23.96
C ARG A 9 -29.52 -16.80 -23.32
N SER A 10 -29.92 -17.31 -22.18
CA SER A 10 -31.01 -16.76 -21.37
C SER A 10 -30.49 -15.45 -20.74
N ASP A 11 -31.27 -14.38 -20.78
CA ASP A 11 -30.99 -13.05 -20.18
C ASP A 11 -31.04 -13.08 -18.63
N THR A 12 -30.60 -14.16 -17.98
CA THR A 12 -30.69 -14.38 -16.52
C THR A 12 -29.42 -14.95 -15.88
N ASP A 13 -28.28 -14.89 -16.58
CA ASP A 13 -27.02 -15.19 -15.90
C ASP A 13 -26.72 -14.05 -14.91
N PRO A 14 -26.36 -14.35 -13.66
CA PRO A 14 -25.98 -13.32 -12.70
C PRO A 14 -24.84 -12.49 -13.30
N GLN A 15 -25.03 -11.20 -13.40
CA GLN A 15 -24.06 -10.24 -13.91
C GLN A 15 -23.54 -9.45 -12.72
N MET A 16 -22.21 -9.39 -12.57
CA MET A 16 -21.58 -8.57 -11.54
C MET A 16 -21.31 -7.17 -12.09
N ASP A 17 -21.81 -6.13 -11.43
CA ASP A 17 -21.48 -4.75 -11.73
C ASP A 17 -20.28 -4.30 -10.90
N VAL A 18 -19.27 -3.77 -11.56
CA VAL A 18 -18.03 -3.24 -10.96
C VAL A 18 -17.93 -1.76 -11.26
N ARG A 19 -18.03 -0.91 -10.23
CA ARG A 19 -17.93 0.55 -10.34
C ARG A 19 -16.64 1.06 -9.72
N PHE A 20 -15.87 1.82 -10.49
CA PHE A 20 -14.58 2.38 -10.10
C PHE A 20 -14.77 3.78 -9.52
N LEU A 21 -14.81 3.92 -8.19
CA LEU A 21 -15.03 5.21 -7.51
C LEU A 21 -13.73 6.02 -7.32
N GLY A 22 -12.57 5.38 -7.45
CA GLY A 22 -11.26 5.99 -7.36
C GLY A 22 -10.15 5.00 -7.65
N GLY A 23 -8.89 5.45 -7.70
CA GLY A 23 -7.75 4.62 -8.08
C GLY A 23 -7.73 4.23 -9.58
N ALA A 24 -8.62 4.78 -10.39
CA ALA A 24 -8.71 4.54 -11.82
C ALA A 24 -7.90 5.62 -12.57
N ARG A 25 -6.87 5.22 -13.30
CA ARG A 25 -5.91 6.08 -14.02
C ARG A 25 -5.16 7.09 -13.12
N GLU A 26 -4.98 6.72 -11.87
CA GLU A 26 -4.28 7.52 -10.88
C GLU A 26 -3.74 6.63 -9.76
N VAL A 27 -2.77 7.13 -9.00
CA VAL A 27 -2.34 6.55 -7.72
C VAL A 27 -3.03 7.31 -6.60
N GLY A 28 -3.86 6.64 -5.79
CA GLY A 28 -4.56 7.23 -4.66
C GLY A 28 -6.07 7.08 -4.70
N ARG A 29 -6.73 7.39 -3.60
CA ARG A 29 -8.18 7.31 -3.35
C ARG A 29 -8.86 6.04 -3.91
N SER A 30 -8.19 4.88 -3.76
CA SER A 30 -8.70 3.60 -4.26
C SER A 30 -10.06 3.28 -3.67
N ALA A 31 -11.03 2.96 -4.52
CA ALA A 31 -12.37 2.57 -4.12
C ALA A 31 -13.07 1.85 -5.27
N LEU A 32 -13.54 0.62 -5.03
CA LEU A 32 -14.21 -0.23 -5.99
C LEU A 32 -15.51 -0.73 -5.38
N LEU A 33 -16.64 -0.49 -6.04
CA LEU A 33 -17.97 -0.89 -5.55
C LEU A 33 -18.52 -2.01 -6.43
N ILE A 34 -18.91 -3.11 -5.80
CA ILE A 34 -19.44 -4.31 -6.46
C ILE A 34 -20.92 -4.43 -6.12
N ASN A 35 -21.77 -4.58 -7.15
CA ASN A 35 -23.21 -4.76 -7.04
C ASN A 35 -23.90 -3.74 -6.12
N ASP A 36 -23.39 -2.50 -6.05
CA ASP A 36 -23.83 -1.43 -5.14
C ASP A 36 -23.82 -1.81 -3.63
N SER A 37 -23.30 -2.96 -3.26
CA SER A 37 -23.39 -3.54 -1.91
C SER A 37 -22.06 -3.80 -1.23
N LEU A 38 -21.03 -4.25 -1.96
CA LEU A 38 -19.70 -4.55 -1.42
C LEU A 38 -18.68 -3.50 -1.86
N LEU A 39 -18.12 -2.76 -0.91
CA LEU A 39 -17.08 -1.76 -1.17
C LEU A 39 -15.69 -2.33 -0.85
N LEU A 40 -14.78 -2.28 -1.83
CA LEU A 40 -13.37 -2.62 -1.65
C LEU A 40 -12.54 -1.34 -1.56
N ASP A 41 -11.88 -1.14 -0.44
CA ASP A 41 -11.12 0.06 -0.09
C ASP A 41 -11.95 1.35 -0.12
N PHE A 42 -11.51 2.38 0.59
CA PHE A 42 -12.04 3.74 0.51
C PHE A 42 -10.93 4.71 0.90
N GLY A 43 -10.13 5.05 -0.07
CA GLY A 43 -8.86 5.71 0.10
C GLY A 43 -8.93 7.24 0.01
N LEU A 44 -7.75 7.84 0.16
CA LEU A 44 -7.51 9.27 0.09
C LEU A 44 -6.34 9.54 -0.87
N LEU A 45 -6.50 10.42 -1.84
CA LEU A 45 -5.37 10.98 -2.56
C LEU A 45 -4.85 12.20 -1.79
N THR A 46 -3.65 12.04 -1.23
CA THR A 46 -3.00 13.11 -0.46
C THR A 46 -2.60 14.28 -1.35
N GLY A 47 -2.85 15.49 -0.88
CA GLY A 47 -2.55 16.72 -1.64
C GLY A 47 -3.04 17.95 -0.88
N ASN A 48 -2.99 19.10 -1.53
CA ASN A 48 -3.54 20.34 -0.98
C ASN A 48 -4.34 21.08 -2.09
N PRO A 49 -5.68 20.91 -2.10
CA PRO A 49 -6.50 20.09 -1.20
C PRO A 49 -6.35 18.57 -1.45
N PRO A 50 -6.68 17.72 -0.47
CA PRO A 50 -6.79 16.28 -0.68
C PRO A 50 -7.98 15.96 -1.60
N GLN A 51 -7.94 14.80 -2.26
CA GLN A 51 -9.04 14.33 -3.10
C GLN A 51 -9.60 13.02 -2.53
N PHE A 52 -10.92 12.89 -2.65
CA PHE A 52 -11.69 11.74 -2.17
C PHE A 52 -12.23 10.95 -3.36
N PRO A 53 -12.71 9.70 -3.17
CA PRO A 53 -13.47 8.99 -4.20
C PRO A 53 -14.59 9.87 -4.76
N VAL A 54 -14.94 9.67 -6.04
CA VAL A 54 -15.90 10.54 -6.75
C VAL A 54 -17.31 10.49 -6.18
N GLU A 55 -17.61 9.45 -5.40
CA GLU A 55 -18.89 9.24 -4.73
C GLU A 55 -18.65 8.62 -3.35
N THR A 56 -19.52 8.91 -2.37
CA THR A 56 -19.57 8.21 -1.10
C THR A 56 -20.73 7.20 -1.17
N PRO A 57 -20.45 5.91 -1.34
CA PRO A 57 -21.49 4.88 -1.43
C PRO A 57 -22.09 4.57 -0.06
N ASP A 58 -23.20 3.83 -0.07
CA ASP A 58 -23.85 3.29 1.13
C ASP A 58 -23.81 1.74 1.11
N PRO A 59 -22.64 1.12 1.26
CA PRO A 59 -22.46 -0.31 1.09
C PRO A 59 -23.06 -1.12 2.24
N ASP A 60 -23.36 -2.40 1.98
CA ASP A 60 -23.75 -3.37 3.01
C ASP A 60 -22.56 -3.94 3.78
N ALA A 61 -21.38 -3.99 3.14
CA ALA A 61 -20.11 -4.35 3.78
C ALA A 61 -18.93 -3.62 3.12
N VAL A 62 -17.83 -3.48 3.86
CA VAL A 62 -16.56 -2.92 3.38
C VAL A 62 -15.45 -3.94 3.58
N VAL A 63 -14.63 -4.16 2.57
CA VAL A 63 -13.44 -5.00 2.63
C VAL A 63 -12.22 -4.13 2.34
N VAL A 64 -11.25 -4.13 3.24
CA VAL A 64 -10.05 -3.29 3.12
C VAL A 64 -8.84 -4.17 2.86
N SER A 65 -8.15 -3.89 1.75
CA SER A 65 -7.01 -4.66 1.27
C SER A 65 -5.74 -4.44 2.08
N HIS A 66 -5.43 -3.20 2.44
CA HIS A 66 -4.24 -2.88 3.23
C HIS A 66 -4.27 -1.47 3.85
N GLY A 67 -3.33 -1.21 4.76
CA GLY A 67 -3.33 -0.03 5.63
C GLY A 67 -2.54 1.18 5.11
N HIS A 68 -2.55 1.52 3.82
CA HIS A 68 -2.07 2.79 3.32
C HIS A 68 -3.21 3.81 3.17
N LEU A 69 -2.93 5.11 3.28
CA LEU A 69 -3.94 6.18 3.22
C LEU A 69 -4.74 6.19 1.93
N ASP A 70 -4.14 5.85 0.82
CA ASP A 70 -4.76 5.76 -0.49
C ASP A 70 -5.73 4.57 -0.65
N HIS A 71 -5.82 3.71 0.38
CA HIS A 71 -6.77 2.60 0.48
C HIS A 71 -7.71 2.69 1.69
N VAL A 72 -7.26 3.28 2.82
CA VAL A 72 -8.06 3.36 4.06
C VAL A 72 -8.40 4.77 4.50
N GLY A 73 -7.83 5.78 3.86
CA GLY A 73 -7.79 7.15 4.40
C GLY A 73 -9.13 7.80 4.67
N THR A 74 -10.21 7.33 4.04
CA THR A 74 -11.57 7.86 4.23
C THR A 74 -12.57 6.83 4.76
N VAL A 75 -12.15 5.61 5.05
CA VAL A 75 -13.02 4.54 5.59
C VAL A 75 -13.85 5.00 6.80
N PRO A 76 -13.33 5.74 7.80
CA PRO A 76 -14.14 6.17 8.92
C PRO A 76 -15.32 7.07 8.52
N SER A 77 -15.24 7.80 7.40
CA SER A 77 -16.32 8.67 6.93
C SER A 77 -17.59 7.92 6.50
N LEU A 78 -17.45 6.63 6.12
CA LEU A 78 -18.59 5.77 5.81
C LEU A 78 -19.50 5.52 7.02
N LEU A 79 -19.00 5.78 8.23
CA LEU A 79 -19.71 5.59 9.49
C LEU A 79 -20.28 6.90 10.06
N SER A 80 -20.21 8.01 9.31
CA SER A 80 -20.73 9.32 9.76
C SER A 80 -22.26 9.36 9.85
N GLY A 81 -22.96 8.55 9.04
CA GLY A 81 -24.42 8.39 9.05
C GLY A 81 -24.94 7.45 10.14
N ASP A 82 -26.14 6.91 9.92
CA ASP A 82 -26.81 5.95 10.82
C ASP A 82 -26.46 4.50 10.50
N ARG A 83 -26.01 4.21 9.29
CA ARG A 83 -25.61 2.86 8.88
C ARG A 83 -24.29 2.45 9.52
N ARG A 84 -24.15 1.17 9.72
CA ARG A 84 -22.98 0.52 10.36
C ARG A 84 -22.58 -0.73 9.56
N PRO A 85 -22.14 -0.57 8.30
CA PRO A 85 -21.65 -1.70 7.56
C PRO A 85 -20.46 -2.35 8.31
N PRO A 86 -20.39 -3.68 8.39
CA PRO A 86 -19.21 -4.38 8.87
C PRO A 86 -18.02 -4.04 7.98
N ILE A 87 -16.83 -3.92 8.59
CA ILE A 87 -15.58 -3.65 7.88
C ILE A 87 -14.64 -4.83 8.13
N HIS A 88 -14.26 -5.49 7.03
CA HIS A 88 -13.42 -6.68 7.03
C HIS A 88 -12.00 -6.35 6.60
N TRP A 89 -11.02 -6.77 7.36
CA TRP A 89 -9.58 -6.56 7.10
C TRP A 89 -8.73 -7.63 7.77
N THR A 90 -7.44 -7.63 7.45
CA THR A 90 -6.49 -8.40 8.24
C THR A 90 -6.17 -7.69 9.56
N PRO A 91 -5.77 -8.39 10.64
CA PRO A 91 -5.40 -7.76 11.90
C PRO A 91 -4.37 -6.63 11.76
N PRO A 92 -3.26 -6.76 10.98
CA PRO A 92 -2.34 -5.64 10.80
C PRO A 92 -2.96 -4.45 10.07
N THR A 93 -3.79 -4.69 9.06
CA THR A 93 -4.47 -3.62 8.32
C THR A 93 -5.37 -2.80 9.23
N TYR A 94 -6.15 -3.45 10.09
CA TYR A 94 -6.98 -2.80 11.11
C TYR A 94 -6.15 -1.89 12.03
N GLU A 95 -5.07 -2.40 12.61
CA GLU A 95 -4.22 -1.64 13.52
C GLU A 95 -3.55 -0.44 12.84
N LEU A 96 -3.11 -0.61 11.60
CA LEU A 96 -2.52 0.45 10.78
C LEU A 96 -3.56 1.51 10.43
N ALA A 97 -4.75 1.11 9.99
CA ALA A 97 -5.85 2.01 9.66
C ALA A 97 -6.24 2.90 10.84
N LEU A 98 -6.40 2.32 12.04
CA LEU A 98 -6.68 3.10 13.25
C LEU A 98 -5.55 4.08 13.62
N THR A 99 -4.30 3.66 13.41
CA THR A 99 -3.14 4.53 13.69
C THR A 99 -3.15 5.73 12.76
N LEU A 100 -3.35 5.51 11.46
CA LEU A 100 -3.40 6.57 10.45
C LEU A 100 -4.62 7.48 10.63
N ALA A 101 -5.79 6.93 10.95
CA ALA A 101 -7.00 7.73 11.21
C ALA A 101 -6.82 8.67 12.41
N ARG A 102 -6.21 8.20 13.49
CA ARG A 102 -5.89 9.03 14.66
C ARG A 102 -4.84 10.12 14.36
N ASP A 103 -3.84 9.80 13.53
CA ASP A 103 -2.87 10.79 13.09
C ASP A 103 -3.51 11.85 12.18
N THR A 104 -4.37 11.44 11.26
CA THR A 104 -5.15 12.36 10.41
C THR A 104 -6.02 13.30 11.25
N LEU A 105 -6.72 12.78 12.28
CA LEU A 105 -7.48 13.61 13.23
C LEU A 105 -6.59 14.60 13.98
N LYS A 106 -5.43 14.16 14.44
CA LYS A 106 -4.47 15.03 15.15
C LYS A 106 -3.95 16.17 14.26
N LEU A 107 -3.70 15.91 12.99
CA LEU A 107 -3.14 16.87 12.05
C LEU A 107 -4.20 17.77 11.42
N HIS A 108 -5.39 17.25 11.13
CA HIS A 108 -6.40 17.87 10.28
C HIS A 108 -7.82 17.85 10.85
N GLY A 109 -8.03 17.33 12.05
CA GLY A 109 -9.35 17.21 12.66
C GLY A 109 -10.09 18.54 12.71
N GLY A 110 -11.36 18.52 12.29
CA GLY A 110 -12.21 19.71 12.19
C GLY A 110 -11.95 20.60 10.97
N SER A 111 -11.05 20.19 10.07
CA SER A 111 -10.82 20.87 8.78
C SER A 111 -11.38 20.07 7.60
N TYR A 112 -11.49 20.72 6.44
CA TYR A 112 -11.88 20.07 5.18
C TYR A 112 -10.97 18.88 4.79
N ASN A 113 -9.74 18.88 5.26
CA ASN A 113 -8.77 17.82 4.95
C ASN A 113 -8.99 16.51 5.73
N CYS A 114 -9.94 16.51 6.71
CA CYS A 114 -10.33 15.32 7.46
C CYS A 114 -11.85 15.13 7.36
N PRO A 115 -12.34 14.19 6.52
CA PRO A 115 -13.77 14.01 6.26
C PRO A 115 -14.51 13.22 7.34
N PHE A 116 -13.88 12.93 8.47
CA PHE A 116 -14.44 12.15 9.58
C PHE A 116 -14.08 12.75 10.93
N THR A 117 -14.78 12.30 11.95
CA THR A 117 -14.66 12.75 13.34
C THR A 117 -14.05 11.66 14.22
N GLU A 118 -13.72 12.02 15.49
CA GLU A 118 -13.28 11.04 16.50
C GLU A 118 -14.36 9.98 16.76
N ASN A 119 -15.64 10.35 16.72
CA ASN A 119 -16.74 9.41 16.86
C ASN A 119 -16.76 8.38 15.72
N ASP A 120 -16.48 8.81 14.50
CA ASP A 120 -16.45 7.91 13.36
C ASP A 120 -15.31 6.89 13.49
N VAL A 121 -14.12 7.33 13.95
CA VAL A 121 -12.99 6.42 14.25
C VAL A 121 -13.35 5.45 15.39
N LYS A 122 -14.09 5.88 16.40
CA LYS A 122 -14.57 4.99 17.46
C LYS A 122 -15.54 3.94 16.90
N ARG A 123 -16.46 4.33 16.02
CA ARG A 123 -17.40 3.42 15.35
C ARG A 123 -16.68 2.36 14.51
N VAL A 124 -15.54 2.70 13.89
CA VAL A 124 -14.71 1.70 13.19
C VAL A 124 -14.39 0.53 14.10
N THR A 125 -14.06 0.77 15.39
CA THR A 125 -13.73 -0.32 16.32
C THR A 125 -14.93 -1.19 16.70
N GLU A 126 -16.15 -0.67 16.52
CA GLU A 126 -17.41 -1.35 16.87
C GLU A 126 -17.88 -2.30 15.75
N VAL A 127 -17.50 -2.01 14.49
CA VAL A 127 -17.97 -2.75 13.30
C VAL A 127 -16.86 -3.55 12.60
N SER A 128 -15.66 -3.56 13.15
CA SER A 128 -14.51 -4.21 12.55
C SER A 128 -14.49 -5.72 12.80
N GLU A 129 -14.25 -6.46 11.72
CA GLU A 129 -14.02 -7.90 11.73
C GLU A 129 -12.67 -8.22 11.09
N THR A 130 -11.84 -9.01 11.76
CA THR A 130 -10.51 -9.36 11.25
C THR A 130 -10.44 -10.81 10.83
N HIS A 131 -9.76 -11.05 9.68
CA HIS A 131 -9.61 -12.37 9.08
C HIS A 131 -8.15 -12.65 8.74
N GLY A 132 -7.74 -13.91 8.86
CA GLY A 132 -6.43 -14.38 8.43
C GLY A 132 -6.35 -14.57 6.91
N TYR A 133 -5.15 -14.88 6.42
CA TYR A 133 -4.99 -15.31 5.04
C TYR A 133 -5.55 -16.72 4.85
N GLN A 134 -6.18 -16.98 3.70
CA GLN A 134 -6.80 -18.26 3.35
C GLN A 134 -7.96 -18.68 4.29
N GLU A 135 -8.57 -17.74 4.98
CA GLU A 135 -9.76 -17.93 5.79
C GLU A 135 -10.96 -17.29 5.08
N PRO A 136 -11.84 -18.06 4.45
CA PRO A 136 -13.04 -17.51 3.79
C PRO A 136 -13.99 -16.89 4.80
N PHE A 137 -14.64 -15.79 4.42
CA PHE A 137 -15.68 -15.12 5.19
C PHE A 137 -16.75 -14.56 4.27
N GLU A 138 -17.91 -14.22 4.81
CA GLU A 138 -19.00 -13.62 4.06
C GLU A 138 -18.96 -12.09 4.20
N ALA A 139 -19.16 -11.37 3.09
CA ALA A 139 -19.35 -9.92 3.07
C ALA A 139 -20.35 -9.54 1.98
N ALA A 140 -21.47 -8.90 2.38
CA ALA A 140 -22.55 -8.45 1.47
C ALA A 140 -23.06 -9.54 0.51
N GLY A 141 -23.18 -10.79 1.00
CA GLY A 141 -23.66 -11.94 0.22
C GLY A 141 -22.64 -12.61 -0.69
N HIS A 142 -21.36 -12.17 -0.63
CA HIS A 142 -20.24 -12.78 -1.36
C HIS A 142 -19.33 -13.55 -0.41
N GLU A 143 -18.74 -14.66 -0.87
CA GLU A 143 -17.62 -15.29 -0.19
C GLU A 143 -16.33 -14.55 -0.54
N VAL A 144 -15.58 -14.12 0.47
CA VAL A 144 -14.35 -13.35 0.31
C VAL A 144 -13.18 -14.10 0.94
N THR A 145 -12.04 -14.12 0.25
CA THR A 145 -10.81 -14.73 0.76
C THR A 145 -9.62 -13.78 0.60
N PHE A 146 -8.87 -13.58 1.68
CA PHE A 146 -7.61 -12.84 1.66
C PHE A 146 -6.43 -13.76 1.33
N SER A 147 -5.50 -13.27 0.49
CA SER A 147 -4.20 -13.89 0.25
C SER A 147 -3.09 -12.86 0.40
N ASN A 148 -1.90 -13.28 0.86
CA ASN A 148 -0.76 -12.36 1.02
C ASN A 148 -0.41 -11.63 -0.29
N ALA A 149 -0.50 -10.32 -0.29
CA ALA A 149 -0.11 -9.47 -1.42
C ALA A 149 1.39 -9.07 -1.39
N GLY A 150 2.09 -9.23 -0.27
CA GLY A 150 3.54 -8.98 -0.16
C GLY A 150 3.95 -7.51 -0.17
N HIS A 151 3.00 -6.57 -0.06
CA HIS A 151 3.23 -5.12 -0.16
C HIS A 151 3.63 -4.49 1.18
N ILE A 152 2.75 -4.51 2.17
CA ILE A 152 2.98 -4.14 3.57
C ILE A 152 2.39 -5.19 4.51
N PRO A 153 2.73 -5.21 5.81
CA PRO A 153 2.16 -6.19 6.73
C PRO A 153 0.63 -6.14 6.74
N GLY A 154 0.02 -7.29 6.49
CA GLY A 154 -1.44 -7.43 6.39
C GLY A 154 -2.03 -7.13 5.02
N SER A 155 -1.24 -6.67 4.03
CA SER A 155 -1.74 -6.46 2.68
C SER A 155 -2.27 -7.73 2.04
N ALA A 156 -3.43 -7.64 1.40
CA ALA A 156 -4.13 -8.77 0.85
C ALA A 156 -4.58 -8.57 -0.59
N HIS A 157 -4.38 -9.59 -1.42
CA HIS A 157 -5.27 -9.81 -2.55
C HIS A 157 -6.64 -10.19 -2.03
N VAL A 158 -7.69 -9.70 -2.63
CA VAL A 158 -9.08 -9.97 -2.26
C VAL A 158 -9.72 -10.76 -3.39
N LEU A 159 -10.00 -12.04 -3.14
CA LEU A 159 -10.79 -12.87 -4.04
C LEU A 159 -12.25 -12.79 -3.61
N ILE A 160 -13.15 -12.51 -4.54
CA ILE A 160 -14.59 -12.44 -4.36
C ILE A 160 -15.21 -13.52 -5.22
N ASP A 161 -15.97 -14.39 -4.59
CA ASP A 161 -16.73 -15.44 -5.25
C ASP A 161 -18.22 -15.12 -5.12
N GLU A 162 -18.91 -14.98 -6.26
CA GLU A 162 -20.34 -14.65 -6.30
C GLU A 162 -21.22 -15.81 -5.85
N SER A 163 -20.67 -17.01 -5.77
CA SER A 163 -21.39 -18.26 -5.54
C SER A 163 -22.03 -18.42 -4.16
N GLY A 164 -22.24 -17.43 -3.33
CA GLY A 164 -22.99 -17.41 -2.05
C GLY A 164 -23.58 -18.73 -1.51
N ARG A 165 -23.08 -19.88 -1.96
CA ARG A 165 -23.47 -21.24 -1.59
C ARG A 165 -22.38 -21.86 -0.72
N SER A 166 -22.77 -22.11 0.50
CA SER A 166 -22.14 -22.86 1.59
C SER A 166 -20.94 -23.73 1.19
N PRO A 167 -19.83 -23.72 1.96
CA PRO A 167 -18.63 -24.55 1.75
C PRO A 167 -18.85 -26.07 1.88
N ALA A 168 -20.08 -26.54 2.03
CA ALA A 168 -20.43 -27.96 2.16
C ALA A 168 -20.84 -28.64 0.83
N GLY A 169 -20.87 -27.92 -0.29
CA GLY A 169 -21.20 -28.45 -1.61
C GLY A 169 -19.95 -28.80 -2.39
N SER A 170 -19.60 -30.09 -2.45
CA SER A 170 -18.68 -30.68 -3.42
C SER A 170 -18.95 -30.10 -4.82
N ARG A 171 -17.93 -29.43 -5.43
CA ARG A 171 -17.95 -29.11 -6.86
C ARG A 171 -18.30 -30.37 -7.65
N THR A 172 -19.46 -30.39 -8.28
CA THR A 172 -19.73 -31.34 -9.36
C THR A 172 -18.84 -30.93 -10.53
N GLN A 173 -18.12 -31.91 -11.11
CA GLN A 173 -17.22 -31.73 -12.26
C GLN A 173 -17.99 -31.42 -13.58
N SER A 174 -19.03 -30.60 -13.52
CA SER A 174 -19.70 -30.03 -14.69
C SER A 174 -19.43 -28.52 -14.68
N GLY A 175 -18.42 -28.11 -15.44
CA GLY A 175 -18.04 -26.73 -15.60
C GLY A 175 -19.06 -25.89 -16.37
N ASP A 176 -20.17 -25.56 -15.74
CA ASP A 176 -21.20 -24.69 -16.33
C ASP A 176 -22.15 -24.08 -15.27
N ASP A 177 -21.67 -23.80 -14.08
CA ASP A 177 -22.41 -22.96 -13.12
C ASP A 177 -21.76 -21.56 -13.13
N GLY A 178 -22.51 -20.58 -13.66
CA GLY A 178 -22.09 -19.22 -14.02
C GLY A 178 -21.70 -18.30 -12.86
N ASP A 179 -20.93 -18.78 -11.90
CA ASP A 179 -20.45 -18.02 -10.75
C ASP A 179 -19.17 -17.26 -11.12
N THR A 180 -19.25 -15.93 -11.19
CA THR A 180 -18.12 -15.05 -11.54
C THR A 180 -17.19 -14.89 -10.35
N ARG A 181 -15.87 -15.06 -10.57
CA ARG A 181 -14.82 -14.80 -9.59
C ARG A 181 -14.04 -13.56 -9.96
N LEU A 182 -13.99 -12.59 -9.05
CA LEU A 182 -13.21 -11.38 -9.20
C LEU A 182 -12.03 -11.39 -8.22
N LEU A 183 -10.83 -11.18 -8.76
CA LEU A 183 -9.62 -10.94 -7.99
C LEU A 183 -9.26 -9.46 -8.02
N TYR A 184 -9.35 -8.78 -6.89
CA TYR A 184 -8.76 -7.46 -6.68
C TYR A 184 -7.35 -7.65 -6.13
N THR A 185 -6.32 -7.30 -6.90
CA THR A 185 -4.93 -7.49 -6.47
C THR A 185 -4.57 -6.54 -5.33
N ALA A 186 -5.23 -5.38 -5.25
CA ALA A 186 -4.74 -4.23 -4.51
C ALA A 186 -3.24 -3.99 -4.84
N ASP A 187 -2.51 -3.31 -3.98
CA ASP A 187 -1.07 -3.13 -4.14
C ASP A 187 -0.32 -4.40 -3.75
N PHE A 188 0.58 -4.87 -4.61
CA PHE A 188 1.27 -6.12 -4.36
C PHE A 188 2.73 -6.13 -4.81
N HIS A 189 3.50 -7.05 -4.25
CA HIS A 189 4.88 -7.31 -4.64
C HIS A 189 5.15 -8.80 -4.75
N THR A 190 5.79 -9.21 -5.82
CA THR A 190 6.09 -10.63 -6.09
C THR A 190 7.41 -11.08 -5.47
N ASP A 191 8.36 -10.16 -5.31
CA ASP A 191 9.66 -10.50 -4.72
C ASP A 191 9.64 -10.42 -3.20
N GLY A 192 10.43 -11.28 -2.54
CA GLY A 192 10.60 -11.25 -1.10
C GLY A 192 11.39 -10.03 -0.63
N GLN A 193 10.88 -9.37 0.39
CA GLN A 193 11.55 -8.34 1.18
C GLN A 193 12.11 -8.98 2.47
N ARG A 194 12.81 -8.22 3.30
CA ARG A 194 13.14 -8.71 4.65
C ARG A 194 11.94 -8.73 5.56
N LEU A 195 11.08 -7.74 5.42
CA LEU A 195 9.85 -7.60 6.19
C LEU A 195 8.79 -8.65 5.79
N LEU A 196 8.64 -8.91 4.49
CA LEU A 196 7.55 -9.72 3.94
C LEU A 196 8.04 -10.76 2.93
N SER A 197 7.34 -11.86 2.85
CA SER A 197 7.38 -12.76 1.71
C SER A 197 6.63 -12.12 0.53
N GLY A 198 7.13 -12.32 -0.68
CA GLY A 198 6.42 -11.89 -1.88
C GLY A 198 5.11 -12.65 -2.07
N SER A 199 4.21 -12.07 -2.88
CA SER A 199 2.95 -12.71 -3.26
C SER A 199 3.20 -13.91 -4.17
N THR A 200 2.72 -15.08 -3.75
CA THR A 200 2.76 -16.32 -4.54
C THR A 200 1.36 -16.85 -4.90
N ALA A 201 0.31 -16.33 -4.26
CA ALA A 201 -1.06 -16.76 -4.51
C ALA A 201 -1.50 -16.39 -5.93
N ARG A 202 -2.14 -17.34 -6.61
CA ARG A 202 -2.74 -17.19 -7.94
C ARG A 202 -4.08 -17.95 -7.93
N PRO A 203 -5.09 -17.45 -7.15
CA PRO A 203 -6.40 -18.09 -7.16
C PRO A 203 -7.02 -17.95 -8.55
N ASP A 204 -7.81 -18.93 -8.94
CA ASP A 204 -8.57 -18.86 -10.20
C ASP A 204 -9.52 -17.65 -10.17
N ALA A 205 -9.55 -16.87 -11.23
CA ALA A 205 -10.43 -15.72 -11.38
C ALA A 205 -10.80 -15.49 -12.85
N ASP A 206 -12.06 -15.08 -13.08
CA ASP A 206 -12.58 -14.72 -14.39
C ASP A 206 -12.30 -13.25 -14.71
N VAL A 207 -12.16 -12.44 -13.65
CA VAL A 207 -11.87 -11.01 -13.72
C VAL A 207 -10.76 -10.65 -12.76
N VAL A 208 -9.79 -9.86 -13.21
CA VAL A 208 -8.68 -9.36 -12.39
C VAL A 208 -8.66 -7.83 -12.44
N VAL A 209 -8.84 -7.19 -11.28
CA VAL A 209 -8.57 -5.76 -11.11
C VAL A 209 -7.15 -5.62 -10.58
N CYS A 210 -6.23 -5.19 -11.44
CA CYS A 210 -4.79 -5.23 -11.20
C CYS A 210 -4.18 -3.84 -11.06
N GLU A 211 -3.38 -3.61 -10.00
CA GLU A 211 -2.55 -2.41 -9.89
C GLU A 211 -1.58 -2.29 -11.06
N SER A 212 -1.14 -1.08 -11.34
CA SER A 212 -0.17 -0.78 -12.40
C SER A 212 0.79 0.37 -12.05
N THR A 213 1.03 0.57 -10.76
CA THR A 213 1.85 1.67 -10.21
C THR A 213 3.20 1.79 -10.89
N TYR A 214 3.87 0.67 -11.16
CA TYR A 214 5.17 0.63 -11.82
C TYR A 214 5.17 -0.23 -13.09
N ALA A 215 4.10 -0.19 -13.86
CA ALA A 215 3.97 -0.94 -15.11
C ALA A 215 4.98 -0.54 -16.20
N ASP A 216 5.58 0.63 -16.09
CA ASP A 216 6.60 1.17 -17.00
C ASP A 216 8.04 1.09 -16.46
N VAL A 217 8.24 0.53 -15.25
CA VAL A 217 9.53 0.43 -14.57
C VAL A 217 10.00 -1.01 -14.51
N SER A 218 11.27 -1.26 -14.86
CA SER A 218 11.97 -2.51 -14.55
C SER A 218 13.05 -2.25 -13.52
N ARG A 219 13.19 -3.16 -12.56
CA ARG A 219 14.11 -3.04 -11.43
C ARG A 219 15.24 -4.03 -11.47
N GLY A 220 16.36 -3.64 -10.89
CA GLY A 220 17.48 -4.54 -10.60
C GLY A 220 17.19 -5.44 -9.41
N ARG A 221 18.11 -6.38 -9.16
CA ARG A 221 17.97 -7.33 -8.06
C ARG A 221 17.97 -6.65 -6.71
N ARG A 222 16.95 -6.90 -5.91
CA ARG A 222 16.76 -6.35 -4.55
C ARG A 222 18.02 -6.49 -3.67
N ARG A 223 18.68 -7.64 -3.70
CA ARG A 223 19.91 -7.90 -2.91
C ARG A 223 21.06 -6.96 -3.27
N GLU A 224 21.17 -6.52 -4.50
CA GLU A 224 22.22 -5.58 -4.94
C GLU A 224 21.93 -4.18 -4.39
N THR A 225 20.68 -3.73 -4.46
CA THR A 225 20.24 -2.47 -3.86
C THR A 225 20.48 -2.45 -2.36
N GLU A 226 20.16 -3.55 -1.65
CA GLU A 226 20.39 -3.69 -0.21
C GLU A 226 21.88 -3.62 0.15
N ARG A 227 22.74 -4.35 -0.59
CA ARG A 227 24.20 -4.30 -0.36
C ARG A 227 24.76 -2.90 -0.61
N ARG A 228 24.30 -2.22 -1.67
CA ARG A 228 24.70 -0.85 -1.97
C ARG A 228 24.27 0.10 -0.85
N PHE A 229 23.03 0.00 -0.38
CA PHE A 229 22.53 0.77 0.75
C PHE A 229 23.38 0.57 2.00
N ALA A 230 23.57 -0.69 2.44
CA ALA A 230 24.37 -0.98 3.64
C ALA A 230 25.80 -0.48 3.52
N ARG A 231 26.43 -0.58 2.35
CA ARG A 231 27.79 -0.05 2.10
C ARG A 231 27.83 1.47 2.25
N GLU A 232 26.93 2.21 1.61
CA GLU A 232 26.88 3.67 1.68
C GLU A 232 26.68 4.17 3.11
N LEU A 233 25.82 3.49 3.88
CA LEU A 233 25.59 3.82 5.30
C LEU A 233 26.89 3.66 6.10
N ARG A 234 27.54 2.50 6.02
CA ARG A 234 28.79 2.19 6.73
C ARG A 234 29.91 3.15 6.35
N GLU A 235 30.13 3.38 5.06
CA GLU A 235 31.19 4.29 4.58
C GLU A 235 30.96 5.72 5.05
N THR A 236 29.71 6.18 5.08
CA THR A 236 29.38 7.52 5.57
C THR A 236 29.68 7.65 7.05
N VAL A 237 29.22 6.72 7.88
CA VAL A 237 29.48 6.71 9.33
C VAL A 237 30.98 6.57 9.62
N HIS A 238 31.68 5.70 8.90
CA HIS A 238 33.13 5.49 9.07
C HIS A 238 33.95 6.78 8.76
N ARG A 239 33.48 7.60 7.82
CA ARG A 239 34.09 8.90 7.47
C ARG A 239 33.70 10.01 8.44
N GLY A 240 32.96 9.72 9.50
CA GLY A 240 32.49 10.70 10.49
C GLY A 240 31.25 11.47 10.09
N GLY A 241 30.49 10.96 9.10
CA GLY A 241 29.23 11.55 8.67
C GLY A 241 28.00 10.91 9.35
N THR A 242 26.90 11.63 9.34
CA THR A 242 25.58 11.13 9.75
C THR A 242 24.75 10.82 8.52
N VAL A 243 24.02 9.70 8.55
CA VAL A 243 23.05 9.32 7.53
C VAL A 243 21.64 9.57 8.04
N VAL A 244 20.85 10.31 7.26
CA VAL A 244 19.39 10.38 7.46
C VAL A 244 18.72 9.58 6.37
N VAL A 245 17.86 8.63 6.76
CA VAL A 245 17.05 7.77 5.88
C VAL A 245 15.59 8.19 6.00
N PRO A 246 15.11 9.11 5.14
CA PRO A 246 13.69 9.42 5.08
C PRO A 246 12.90 8.20 4.59
N ALA A 247 11.94 7.74 5.38
CA ALA A 247 11.17 6.54 5.08
C ALA A 247 9.69 6.73 5.37
N PHE A 248 8.82 6.07 4.61
CA PHE A 248 7.40 5.98 4.94
C PHE A 248 7.20 5.23 6.25
N ALA A 249 6.23 5.66 7.03
CA ALA A 249 5.97 5.13 8.37
C ALA A 249 5.62 3.64 8.35
N VAL A 250 4.85 3.23 7.35
CA VAL A 250 4.39 1.85 7.16
C VAL A 250 5.23 1.15 6.09
N GLY A 251 5.81 0.02 6.44
CA GLY A 251 6.58 -0.83 5.54
C GLY A 251 8.03 -0.39 5.37
N ARG A 252 8.29 0.82 4.86
CA ARG A 252 9.67 1.26 4.50
C ARG A 252 10.57 1.50 5.71
N THR A 253 10.06 2.07 6.79
CA THR A 253 10.82 2.23 8.05
C THR A 253 11.23 0.87 8.62
N GLN A 254 10.31 -0.09 8.65
CA GLN A 254 10.55 -1.42 9.18
C GLN A 254 11.50 -2.22 8.31
N GLU A 255 11.39 -2.11 6.99
CA GLU A 255 12.31 -2.74 6.05
C GLU A 255 13.73 -2.19 6.20
N ALA A 256 13.90 -0.85 6.25
CA ALA A 256 15.19 -0.22 6.44
C ALA A 256 15.84 -0.63 7.79
N MET A 257 15.05 -0.73 8.86
CA MET A 257 15.48 -1.22 10.16
C MET A 257 15.98 -2.67 10.09
N LEU A 258 15.25 -3.55 9.41
CA LEU A 258 15.65 -4.94 9.19
C LEU A 258 16.93 -5.06 8.35
N VAL A 259 17.09 -4.22 7.33
CA VAL A 259 18.32 -4.17 6.54
C VAL A 259 19.50 -3.72 7.39
N CYS A 260 19.33 -2.68 8.22
CA CYS A 260 20.37 -2.25 9.14
C CYS A 260 20.79 -3.38 10.10
N ALA A 261 19.82 -4.06 10.72
CA ALA A 261 20.09 -5.18 11.62
C ALA A 261 20.82 -6.35 10.93
N ALA A 262 20.40 -6.71 9.72
CA ALA A 262 21.00 -7.80 8.94
C ALA A 262 22.44 -7.51 8.47
N HIS A 263 22.82 -6.26 8.51
CA HIS A 263 24.16 -5.80 8.14
C HIS A 263 24.96 -5.23 9.33
N ASP A 264 24.57 -5.50 10.57
CA ASP A 264 25.22 -5.03 11.80
C ASP A 264 25.44 -3.50 11.81
N ILE A 265 24.43 -2.76 11.40
CA ILE A 265 24.43 -1.30 11.39
C ILE A 265 23.51 -0.79 12.52
N ASP A 266 24.09 -0.14 13.50
CA ASP A 266 23.33 0.56 14.54
C ASP A 266 22.53 1.71 13.94
N CYS A 267 21.27 1.85 14.34
CA CYS A 267 20.44 2.94 13.86
C CYS A 267 19.49 3.49 14.94
N TYR A 268 19.19 4.79 14.80
CA TYR A 268 18.05 5.39 15.47
C TYR A 268 16.82 5.31 14.57
N VAL A 269 15.65 5.14 15.17
CA VAL A 269 14.36 5.21 14.47
C VAL A 269 13.48 6.25 15.15
N ASP A 270 12.91 7.17 14.38
CA ASP A 270 12.11 8.28 14.88
C ASP A 270 10.84 8.53 14.05
N GLY A 271 9.79 9.01 14.71
CA GLY A 271 8.51 9.35 14.12
C GLY A 271 7.52 8.19 14.15
N MET A 272 6.46 8.31 13.35
CA MET A 272 5.35 7.34 13.30
C MET A 272 5.81 5.91 13.01
N GLY A 273 6.93 5.72 12.31
CA GLY A 273 7.49 4.39 12.03
C GLY A 273 7.80 3.60 13.30
N VAL A 274 8.07 4.27 14.43
CA VAL A 274 8.26 3.63 15.76
C VAL A 274 6.94 3.04 16.26
N ASP A 275 5.85 3.78 16.16
CA ASP A 275 4.53 3.32 16.61
C ASP A 275 4.03 2.15 15.74
N VAL A 276 4.25 2.24 14.43
CA VAL A 276 3.98 1.14 13.50
C VAL A 276 4.80 -0.10 13.86
N ALA A 277 6.12 0.03 14.09
CA ALA A 277 6.96 -1.11 14.46
C ALA A 277 6.49 -1.78 15.76
N LYS A 278 6.09 -1.01 16.76
CA LYS A 278 5.55 -1.54 18.02
C LYS A 278 4.24 -2.33 17.84
N ARG A 279 3.35 -1.86 16.95
CA ARG A 279 2.09 -2.57 16.65
C ARG A 279 2.31 -3.86 15.88
N LEU A 280 3.30 -3.88 14.99
CA LEU A 280 3.63 -5.05 14.18
C LEU A 280 4.45 -6.11 14.95
N ARG A 281 5.01 -5.79 16.12
CA ARG A 281 5.88 -6.69 16.89
C ARG A 281 5.25 -8.05 17.22
N ASP A 282 3.95 -8.02 17.50
CA ASP A 282 3.22 -9.17 18.02
C ASP A 282 2.20 -9.73 17.00
N VAL A 283 2.37 -9.38 15.70
CA VAL A 283 1.48 -9.82 14.62
C VAL A 283 2.12 -10.99 13.88
N ASP A 284 2.01 -12.18 14.46
CA ASP A 284 2.51 -13.41 13.85
C ASP A 284 1.67 -13.79 12.62
N GLY A 285 2.29 -14.42 11.63
CA GLY A 285 1.64 -14.87 10.39
C GLY A 285 1.59 -13.82 9.26
N PHE A 286 1.90 -12.55 9.55
CA PHE A 286 1.89 -11.45 8.58
C PHE A 286 3.28 -10.84 8.31
N LEU A 287 4.30 -11.35 8.96
CA LEU A 287 5.71 -11.01 8.76
C LEU A 287 6.46 -12.23 8.22
N ARG A 288 7.48 -11.99 7.41
CA ARG A 288 8.32 -13.06 6.88
C ARG A 288 9.10 -13.81 7.97
N ASP A 289 9.66 -13.05 8.92
CA ASP A 289 10.42 -13.56 10.05
C ASP A 289 10.15 -12.69 11.29
N PRO A 290 9.16 -13.04 12.11
CA PRO A 290 8.82 -12.29 13.33
C PRO A 290 9.98 -12.24 14.33
N ALA A 291 10.83 -13.27 14.40
CA ALA A 291 11.98 -13.30 15.32
C ALA A 291 13.05 -12.31 14.88
N ALA A 292 13.39 -12.28 13.58
CA ALA A 292 14.31 -11.29 13.02
C ALA A 292 13.77 -9.86 13.18
N PHE A 293 12.46 -9.66 13.05
CA PHE A 293 11.83 -8.35 13.26
C PHE A 293 11.96 -7.89 14.71
N ARG A 294 11.65 -8.75 15.69
CA ARG A 294 11.84 -8.44 17.12
C ARG A 294 13.30 -8.16 17.47
N ALA A 295 14.24 -8.92 16.90
CA ALA A 295 15.67 -8.67 17.07
C ALA A 295 16.09 -7.33 16.50
N ALA A 296 15.62 -6.96 15.31
CA ALA A 296 15.89 -5.67 14.68
C ALA A 296 15.34 -4.49 15.51
N MET A 297 14.15 -4.64 16.12
CA MET A 297 13.61 -3.66 17.07
C MET A 297 14.47 -3.52 18.33
N GLY A 298 15.06 -4.63 18.82
CA GLY A 298 15.97 -4.63 19.96
C GLY A 298 17.31 -3.95 19.68
N ASN A 299 17.78 -4.02 18.44
CA ASN A 299 19.02 -3.36 18.01
C ASN A 299 18.84 -1.88 17.65
N ALA A 300 17.64 -1.47 17.28
CA ALA A 300 17.32 -0.10 16.96
C ALA A 300 17.10 0.75 18.23
N ARG A 301 17.52 2.01 18.18
CA ARG A 301 17.30 2.98 19.25
C ARG A 301 16.11 3.86 18.92
N PHE A 302 14.98 3.62 19.56
CA PHE A 302 13.78 4.43 19.34
C PHE A 302 13.88 5.80 20.03
N VAL A 303 13.69 6.86 19.26
CA VAL A 303 13.77 8.23 19.75
C VAL A 303 12.46 8.64 20.39
N THR A 304 12.51 9.10 21.63
CA THR A 304 11.32 9.54 22.39
C THR A 304 11.34 11.01 22.76
N GLY A 305 12.50 11.67 22.58
CA GLY A 305 12.69 13.05 23.02
C GLY A 305 12.38 14.09 21.95
N GLY A 306 12.35 15.35 22.41
CA GLY A 306 12.03 16.50 21.57
C GLY A 306 13.18 16.95 20.66
N ARG A 307 12.98 18.11 20.02
CA ARG A 307 13.88 18.69 19.00
C ARG A 307 15.35 18.80 19.44
N GLY A 308 15.61 19.09 20.71
CA GLY A 308 16.97 19.19 21.23
C GLY A 308 17.72 17.86 21.23
N GLN A 309 17.05 16.75 21.58
CA GLN A 309 17.63 15.41 21.50
C GLN A 309 17.92 15.03 20.05
N LYS A 310 16.98 15.31 19.15
CA LYS A 310 17.12 14.98 17.71
C LYS A 310 18.32 15.68 17.09
N LYS A 311 18.57 16.96 17.42
CA LYS A 311 19.76 17.68 16.97
C LYS A 311 21.06 17.04 17.49
N ARG A 312 21.12 16.67 18.77
CA ARG A 312 22.28 15.96 19.33
C ARG A 312 22.53 14.60 18.68
N ILE A 313 21.48 13.86 18.33
CA ILE A 313 21.61 12.60 17.59
C ILE A 313 22.17 12.84 16.20
N ALA A 314 21.75 13.91 15.52
CA ALA A 314 22.25 14.27 14.19
C ALA A 314 23.77 14.55 14.16
N GLU A 315 24.38 14.84 15.30
CA GLU A 315 25.82 15.14 15.48
C GLU A 315 26.66 13.91 15.87
N GLN A 316 26.06 12.68 15.93
CA GLN A 316 26.71 11.48 16.51
C GLN A 316 27.36 10.55 15.47
N ASN A 317 27.52 10.93 14.21
CA ASN A 317 28.04 10.05 13.17
C ASN A 317 27.32 8.69 13.17
N THR A 318 26.03 8.70 12.89
CA THR A 318 25.13 7.56 13.04
C THR A 318 24.14 7.45 11.89
N VAL A 319 23.35 6.40 11.87
CA VAL A 319 22.22 6.20 10.94
C VAL A 319 20.90 6.54 11.65
N ILE A 320 20.06 7.33 11.01
CA ILE A 320 18.76 7.78 11.52
C ILE A 320 17.69 7.47 10.48
N ILE A 321 16.82 6.53 10.77
CA ILE A 321 15.65 6.20 9.95
C ILE A 321 14.46 7.01 10.49
N THR A 322 13.82 7.83 9.65
CA THR A 322 12.83 8.77 10.14
C THR A 322 11.73 9.09 9.13
N THR A 323 10.55 9.47 9.62
CA THR A 323 9.43 9.96 8.79
C THR A 323 9.51 11.49 8.66
N SER A 324 9.01 12.11 7.58
CA SER A 324 8.32 11.49 6.45
C SER A 324 9.29 11.17 5.32
N GLY A 325 8.93 10.16 4.53
CA GLY A 325 9.75 9.67 3.42
C GLY A 325 9.97 10.67 2.27
N MET A 326 9.09 11.68 2.11
CA MET A 326 9.16 12.71 1.07
C MET A 326 9.58 14.08 1.61
N LEU A 327 9.99 14.18 2.86
CA LEU A 327 10.33 15.43 3.56
C LEU A 327 9.15 16.42 3.62
N THR A 328 7.93 15.93 3.72
CA THR A 328 6.71 16.77 3.79
C THR A 328 6.28 17.06 5.23
N GLY A 329 6.98 16.54 6.22
CA GLY A 329 6.68 16.72 7.65
C GLY A 329 7.48 15.77 8.54
N GLY A 330 7.07 15.65 9.79
CA GLY A 330 7.66 14.73 10.75
C GLY A 330 9.09 15.09 11.19
N PRO A 331 9.77 14.18 11.92
CA PRO A 331 11.12 14.43 12.43
C PRO A 331 12.18 14.64 11.36
N ALA A 332 11.98 14.14 10.13
CA ALA A 332 12.87 14.39 9.00
C ALA A 332 13.14 15.88 8.79
N MET A 333 12.13 16.75 9.10
CA MET A 333 12.22 18.20 9.04
C MET A 333 13.15 18.80 10.12
N THR A 334 13.62 18.00 11.06
CA THR A 334 14.63 18.39 12.04
C THR A 334 16.01 17.85 11.67
N TYR A 335 16.07 16.58 11.26
CA TYR A 335 17.33 15.89 10.99
C TYR A 335 18.01 16.38 9.70
N VAL A 336 17.28 16.47 8.58
CA VAL A 336 17.87 16.89 7.31
C VAL A 336 18.44 18.31 7.38
N PRO A 337 17.73 19.32 7.92
CA PRO A 337 18.33 20.63 8.15
C PRO A 337 19.55 20.62 9.07
N ALA A 338 19.60 19.73 10.07
CA ALA A 338 20.74 19.65 11.00
C ALA A 338 22.02 19.15 10.32
N ILE A 339 21.91 18.20 9.39
CA ILE A 339 23.06 17.60 8.70
C ILE A 339 23.40 18.27 7.35
N ARG A 340 22.58 19.19 6.86
CA ARG A 340 22.59 19.67 5.47
C ARG A 340 23.89 20.35 5.03
N GLY A 341 24.67 20.92 5.97
CA GLY A 341 25.84 21.77 5.67
C GLY A 341 27.13 20.99 5.43
N ASP A 342 27.19 19.71 5.74
CA ASP A 342 28.42 18.92 5.67
C ASP A 342 28.32 17.86 4.55
N PRO A 343 29.19 17.89 3.52
CA PRO A 343 29.19 16.95 2.43
C PRO A 343 29.63 15.51 2.83
N THR A 344 30.12 15.30 4.03
CA THR A 344 30.40 13.97 4.57
C THR A 344 29.12 13.25 4.95
N ASN A 345 28.04 13.99 5.25
CA ASN A 345 26.73 13.47 5.57
C ASN A 345 25.99 12.93 4.33
N LEU A 346 24.96 12.12 4.57
CA LEU A 346 24.14 11.50 3.52
C LEU A 346 22.65 11.59 3.85
N VAL A 347 21.86 11.97 2.86
CA VAL A 347 20.39 11.73 2.85
C VAL A 347 20.12 10.56 1.91
N ALA A 348 19.69 9.42 2.46
CA ALA A 348 19.48 8.17 1.73
C ALA A 348 17.98 7.89 1.60
N PHE A 349 17.39 8.19 0.45
CA PHE A 349 15.97 7.92 0.18
C PHE A 349 15.75 6.44 -0.12
N VAL A 350 14.76 5.84 0.50
CA VAL A 350 14.38 4.42 0.32
C VAL A 350 12.98 4.23 -0.29
N GLY A 351 12.34 5.30 -0.69
CA GLY A 351 11.02 5.31 -1.33
C GLY A 351 10.96 6.31 -2.47
N HIS A 352 9.93 6.16 -3.31
CA HIS A 352 9.66 7.06 -4.41
C HIS A 352 9.46 8.50 -3.92
N GLN A 353 9.98 9.45 -4.70
CA GLN A 353 9.84 10.88 -4.44
C GLN A 353 8.91 11.49 -5.50
N VAL A 354 7.72 11.88 -5.07
CA VAL A 354 6.70 12.47 -5.95
C VAL A 354 7.12 13.87 -6.38
N ALA A 355 6.83 14.23 -7.63
CA ALA A 355 7.06 15.58 -8.14
C ALA A 355 6.39 16.65 -7.27
N GLY A 356 7.09 17.77 -7.02
CA GLY A 356 6.59 18.85 -6.18
C GLY A 356 6.81 18.64 -4.66
N THR A 357 7.39 17.52 -4.24
CA THR A 357 7.76 17.30 -2.84
C THR A 357 9.18 17.79 -2.54
N PRO A 358 9.47 18.20 -1.28
CA PRO A 358 10.82 18.63 -0.90
C PRO A 358 11.89 17.55 -1.11
N GLY A 359 11.53 16.27 -0.94
CA GLY A 359 12.44 15.16 -1.20
C GLY A 359 12.82 15.05 -2.68
N ARG A 360 11.89 15.28 -3.59
CA ARG A 360 12.13 15.31 -5.03
C ARG A 360 13.04 16.50 -5.41
N ASP A 361 12.73 17.68 -4.88
CA ASP A 361 13.55 18.87 -5.11
C ASP A 361 14.99 18.69 -4.58
N LEU A 362 15.16 17.99 -3.46
CA LEU A 362 16.46 17.66 -2.93
C LEU A 362 17.26 16.77 -3.87
N LEU A 363 16.65 15.71 -4.40
CA LEU A 363 17.31 14.80 -5.34
C LEU A 363 17.70 15.47 -6.66
N GLU A 364 16.83 16.32 -7.20
CA GLU A 364 17.04 16.93 -8.53
C GLU A 364 17.85 18.21 -8.49
N ARG A 365 17.73 19.00 -7.42
CA ARG A 365 18.22 20.39 -7.37
C ARG A 365 19.18 20.66 -6.22
N GLY A 366 19.46 19.68 -5.35
CA GLY A 366 20.32 19.86 -4.18
C GLY A 366 19.79 20.86 -3.16
N ARG A 367 18.48 21.10 -3.13
CA ARG A 367 17.81 22.02 -2.20
C ARG A 367 16.43 21.50 -1.83
N ALA A 368 15.95 21.83 -0.63
CA ALA A 368 14.61 21.45 -0.21
C ALA A 368 13.98 22.56 0.66
N THR A 369 12.66 22.57 0.73
CA THR A 369 11.90 23.51 1.56
C THR A 369 11.62 22.91 2.93
N PHE A 370 12.07 23.60 3.98
CA PHE A 370 11.88 23.27 5.38
C PHE A 370 11.24 24.46 6.10
N ASP A 371 10.11 24.23 6.77
CA ASP A 371 9.37 25.29 7.49
C ASP A 371 9.15 26.55 6.61
N GLY A 372 8.76 26.37 5.36
CA GLY A 372 8.50 27.45 4.39
C GLY A 372 9.76 28.13 3.83
N ARG A 373 10.97 27.65 4.14
CA ARG A 373 12.24 28.18 3.62
C ARG A 373 12.95 27.17 2.77
N THR A 374 13.29 27.54 1.53
CA THR A 374 14.11 26.71 0.65
C THR A 374 15.59 26.89 1.02
N LEU A 375 16.23 25.80 1.43
CA LEU A 375 17.63 25.78 1.86
C LEU A 375 18.47 24.88 0.95
N PRO A 376 19.72 25.28 0.62
CA PRO A 376 20.66 24.38 -0.05
C PRO A 376 21.09 23.26 0.90
N VAL A 377 21.33 22.09 0.34
CA VAL A 377 21.80 20.90 1.07
C VAL A 377 23.11 20.45 0.44
N ALA A 378 24.22 20.62 1.16
CA ALA A 378 25.53 20.16 0.75
C ALA A 378 25.80 18.70 1.09
N ALA A 379 25.03 18.11 2.02
CA ALA A 379 25.05 16.68 2.29
C ALA A 379 24.78 15.89 1.00
N ARG A 380 25.48 14.76 0.83
CA ARG A 380 25.27 13.87 -0.31
C ARG A 380 23.83 13.35 -0.31
N THR A 381 23.31 13.04 -1.49
CA THR A 381 22.00 12.41 -1.66
C THR A 381 22.15 11.10 -2.44
N ALA A 382 21.42 10.09 -2.05
CA ALA A 382 21.33 8.82 -2.78
C ALA A 382 19.91 8.27 -2.73
N SER A 383 19.52 7.53 -3.76
CA SER A 383 18.24 6.83 -3.82
C SER A 383 18.47 5.32 -3.92
N PHE A 384 17.67 4.58 -3.16
CA PHE A 384 17.69 3.12 -3.11
C PHE A 384 16.25 2.64 -3.29
N ASP A 385 16.00 1.88 -4.34
CA ASP A 385 14.66 1.37 -4.62
C ASP A 385 14.32 0.20 -3.71
N PHE A 386 13.68 0.51 -2.59
CA PHE A 386 13.07 -0.44 -1.68
C PHE A 386 11.56 -0.51 -1.90
N SER A 387 11.11 -0.34 -3.14
CA SER A 387 9.69 -0.44 -3.48
C SER A 387 9.09 -1.77 -3.03
N ALA A 388 7.82 -1.72 -2.67
CA ALA A 388 6.99 -2.85 -2.30
C ALA A 388 5.86 -3.10 -3.30
N HIS A 389 5.94 -2.54 -4.49
CA HIS A 389 5.05 -2.85 -5.61
C HIS A 389 5.79 -3.71 -6.62
N ALA A 390 5.05 -4.54 -7.33
CA ALA A 390 5.56 -5.23 -8.49
C ALA A 390 6.00 -4.22 -9.56
N ASP A 391 7.12 -4.50 -10.21
CA ASP A 391 7.51 -3.76 -11.40
C ASP A 391 6.87 -4.36 -12.66
N ARG A 392 7.20 -3.83 -13.82
CA ARG A 392 6.66 -4.31 -15.10
C ARG A 392 6.77 -5.83 -15.26
N ASP A 393 7.92 -6.39 -14.93
CA ASP A 393 8.19 -7.81 -15.13
C ASP A 393 7.42 -8.65 -14.09
N GLY A 394 7.33 -8.17 -12.84
CA GLY A 394 6.52 -8.77 -11.77
C GLY A 394 5.02 -8.74 -12.08
N LEU A 395 4.50 -7.61 -12.58
CA LEU A 395 3.10 -7.46 -13.02
C LEU A 395 2.76 -8.44 -14.15
N ARG A 396 3.61 -8.53 -15.18
CA ARG A 396 3.42 -9.47 -16.30
C ARG A 396 3.48 -10.92 -15.85
N SER A 397 4.47 -11.27 -15.03
CA SER A 397 4.59 -12.61 -14.46
C SER A 397 3.39 -13.00 -13.59
N PHE A 398 2.81 -12.02 -12.87
CA PHE A 398 1.58 -12.25 -12.13
C PHE A 398 0.41 -12.54 -13.08
N LEU A 399 0.25 -11.73 -14.11
CA LEU A 399 -0.86 -11.83 -15.06
C LEU A 399 -0.74 -13.04 -16.01
N ASP A 400 0.42 -13.69 -16.13
CA ASP A 400 0.55 -14.92 -16.92
C ASP A 400 -0.40 -16.06 -16.48
N ALA A 401 -0.82 -16.06 -15.21
CA ALA A 401 -1.83 -16.99 -14.70
C ALA A 401 -3.27 -16.65 -15.13
N TYR A 402 -3.50 -15.48 -15.73
CA TYR A 402 -4.83 -14.92 -15.99
C TYR A 402 -5.03 -14.55 -17.47
N ARG A 403 -4.46 -15.36 -18.36
CA ARG A 403 -4.53 -15.12 -19.82
C ARG A 403 -5.94 -15.07 -20.38
N ASP A 404 -6.83 -15.85 -19.81
CA ASP A 404 -8.23 -15.98 -20.24
C ASP A 404 -9.18 -15.07 -19.44
N ALA A 405 -8.67 -14.38 -18.40
CA ALA A 405 -9.44 -13.48 -17.56
C ALA A 405 -9.56 -12.09 -18.21
N ARG A 406 -10.64 -11.37 -17.88
CA ARG A 406 -10.76 -9.94 -18.15
C ARG A 406 -9.93 -9.15 -17.15
N VAL A 407 -9.06 -8.25 -17.63
CA VAL A 407 -8.14 -7.47 -16.79
C VAL A 407 -8.54 -5.99 -16.79
N PHE A 408 -8.73 -5.43 -15.61
CA PHE A 408 -8.85 -4.00 -15.38
C PHE A 408 -7.55 -3.46 -14.81
N ALA A 409 -6.83 -2.62 -15.56
CA ALA A 409 -5.63 -1.95 -15.09
C ALA A 409 -6.00 -0.68 -14.31
N VAL A 410 -5.66 -0.66 -13.01
CA VAL A 410 -5.96 0.43 -12.09
C VAL A 410 -4.71 0.86 -11.32
N HIS A 411 -4.84 1.84 -10.44
CA HIS A 411 -3.81 2.28 -9.49
C HIS A 411 -2.44 2.50 -10.16
N GLY A 412 -2.38 3.55 -10.98
CA GLY A 412 -1.16 3.93 -11.71
C GLY A 412 -1.40 5.08 -12.67
N ASP A 413 -0.35 5.83 -12.95
CA ASP A 413 -0.40 6.95 -13.90
C ASP A 413 -0.36 6.48 -15.37
N ALA A 414 0.13 5.27 -15.62
CA ALA A 414 0.30 4.68 -16.95
C ALA A 414 -0.70 3.55 -17.26
N THR A 415 -1.86 3.51 -16.57
CA THR A 415 -2.86 2.44 -16.70
C THR A 415 -3.33 2.20 -18.14
N GLU A 416 -3.61 3.27 -18.90
CA GLU A 416 -4.06 3.17 -20.29
C GLU A 416 -3.00 2.55 -21.20
N ARG A 417 -1.74 2.95 -21.02
CA ARG A 417 -0.61 2.36 -21.75
C ARG A 417 -0.42 0.91 -21.39
N PHE A 418 -0.47 0.58 -20.09
CA PHE A 418 -0.33 -0.80 -19.63
C PHE A 418 -1.44 -1.69 -20.17
N ALA A 419 -2.71 -1.23 -20.14
CA ALA A 419 -3.82 -1.96 -20.74
C ALA A 419 -3.65 -2.12 -22.26
N ALA A 420 -3.10 -1.13 -22.96
CA ALA A 420 -2.80 -1.24 -24.38
C ALA A 420 -1.69 -2.28 -24.65
N ASP A 421 -0.63 -2.29 -23.85
CA ASP A 421 0.45 -3.27 -23.93
C ASP A 421 -0.08 -4.70 -23.67
N LEU A 422 -0.95 -4.88 -22.66
CA LEU A 422 -1.59 -6.17 -22.38
C LEU A 422 -2.46 -6.64 -23.55
N ARG A 423 -3.26 -5.75 -24.16
CA ARG A 423 -4.05 -6.11 -25.37
C ARG A 423 -3.16 -6.53 -26.54
N ALA A 424 -2.02 -5.87 -26.72
CA ALA A 424 -1.05 -6.27 -27.75
C ALA A 424 -0.47 -7.67 -27.50
N ASP A 425 -0.39 -8.08 -26.22
CA ASP A 425 0.03 -9.41 -25.79
C ASP A 425 -1.12 -10.43 -25.75
N GLY A 426 -2.34 -10.05 -26.19
CA GLY A 426 -3.50 -10.96 -26.33
C GLY A 426 -4.43 -11.03 -25.14
N TYR A 427 -4.31 -10.18 -24.11
CA TYR A 427 -5.25 -10.10 -22.99
C TYR A 427 -6.52 -9.32 -23.37
N ASP A 428 -7.64 -9.65 -22.74
CA ASP A 428 -8.79 -8.74 -22.64
C ASP A 428 -8.54 -7.73 -21.52
N ALA A 429 -7.99 -6.57 -21.85
CA ALA A 429 -7.56 -5.58 -20.87
C ALA A 429 -8.15 -4.19 -21.10
N THR A 430 -8.60 -3.54 -20.02
CA THR A 430 -9.19 -2.19 -20.02
C THR A 430 -8.60 -1.36 -18.90
N ALA A 431 -8.44 -0.04 -19.11
CA ALA A 431 -8.14 0.94 -18.07
C ALA A 431 -9.38 1.80 -17.83
N PRO A 432 -10.17 1.52 -16.77
CA PRO A 432 -11.41 2.25 -16.49
C PRO A 432 -11.11 3.67 -16.03
N SER A 433 -12.11 4.54 -16.14
CA SER A 433 -12.09 5.89 -15.56
C SER A 433 -12.83 5.93 -14.22
N ALA A 434 -12.51 6.92 -13.39
CA ALA A 434 -13.27 7.14 -12.15
C ALA A 434 -14.74 7.47 -12.47
N GLY A 435 -15.68 6.82 -11.76
CA GLY A 435 -17.12 6.89 -12.00
C GLY A 435 -17.65 5.89 -13.02
N GLU A 436 -16.79 5.15 -13.73
CA GLU A 436 -17.18 4.18 -14.74
C GLU A 436 -17.69 2.87 -14.10
N THR A 437 -18.73 2.28 -14.70
CA THR A 437 -19.26 0.96 -14.30
C THR A 437 -19.11 -0.02 -15.45
N HIS A 438 -18.66 -1.22 -15.13
CA HIS A 438 -18.58 -2.34 -16.05
C HIS A 438 -19.41 -3.50 -15.53
N THR A 439 -20.24 -4.07 -16.39
CA THR A 439 -20.96 -5.33 -16.13
C THR A 439 -20.12 -6.49 -16.68
N ILE A 440 -19.90 -7.50 -15.88
CA ILE A 440 -19.03 -8.65 -16.16
C ILE A 440 -19.76 -9.97 -15.95
#